data_8dd18788c5933b3b50402e9d1030f7c8
#
_entry.id   8dd18788c5933b3b50402e9d1030f7c8
#
_cell.length_a   1.000
_cell.length_b   1.000
_cell.length_c   1.000
_cell.angle_alpha   90.00
_cell.angle_beta   90.00
_cell.angle_gamma   90.00
#
_symmetry.space_group_name_H-M   'P 1'
#
loop_
_entity.id
_entity.type
_entity.pdbx_description
1 polymer ?
#
loop_
_entity_poly.entity_id
_entity_poly.type
_entity_poly.pdbx_seq_one_letter_code
_entity_poly.pdbx_strand_id
1 'polypeptide(L)'
;MLIVSLFCTIVFFYPTATIIKEFYTGTKQDRPSWNKLISQIKKEDTIVFDSVSRMSRNAEEGFKDYKMLYELGVNLVFLNEPLINTSVFDSTRNNLLNVNIETGNTAVDDFFKGNIQLINSFMMALAEEQIKAAFEQSEKEVIDLHSRISQGMREAKKNGTRIGLPKGSSLTTKKSVECKAIIQKHSKDFGGSLEDPDVIKLCGCSRNSYYKYKRKIKT
;
A
#
# COMPACT_ATOMS: atom_id res chain seq x y z
N MET A 1 6.79 13.85 9.63
CA MET A 1 7.24 12.54 9.13
C MET A 1 6.08 11.57 9.17
N LEU A 2 5.75 10.97 8.07
CA LEU A 2 4.57 10.12 7.88
C LEU A 2 5.02 8.71 7.50
N ILE A 3 4.43 7.68 8.12
CA ILE A 3 4.82 6.28 7.90
C ILE A 3 3.63 5.51 7.35
N VAL A 4 3.82 4.83 6.22
CA VAL A 4 2.85 3.90 5.65
C VAL A 4 3.36 2.48 5.90
N SER A 5 2.93 1.86 6.99
CA SER A 5 3.35 0.48 7.32
C SER A 5 2.32 -0.31 8.09
N LEU A 6 2.41 -1.63 7.92
CA LEU A 6 1.62 -2.63 8.64
C LEU A 6 2.32 -3.20 9.90
N PHE A 7 3.57 -2.82 10.24
CA PHE A 7 4.34 -3.47 11.30
C PHE A 7 5.03 -2.56 12.32
N CYS A 8 5.15 -3.07 13.55
CA CYS A 8 5.56 -2.43 14.79
C CYS A 8 7.04 -1.92 14.84
N THR A 9 7.91 -2.36 13.93
CA THR A 9 9.37 -2.09 13.99
C THR A 9 9.72 -0.64 13.67
N ILE A 10 8.89 0.06 12.90
CA ILE A 10 9.15 1.43 12.43
C ILE A 10 8.96 2.46 13.55
N VAL A 11 8.07 2.19 14.51
CA VAL A 11 7.81 3.10 15.65
C VAL A 11 9.05 3.27 16.53
N PHE A 12 9.94 2.28 16.58
CA PHE A 12 11.17 2.35 17.39
C PHE A 12 12.20 3.34 16.84
N PHE A 13 12.31 3.46 15.50
CA PHE A 13 13.26 4.39 14.87
C PHE A 13 12.72 5.81 14.71
N TYR A 14 11.39 5.97 14.71
CA TYR A 14 10.72 7.26 14.44
C TYR A 14 9.57 7.51 15.42
N PRO A 15 9.85 7.80 16.70
CA PRO A 15 8.84 7.87 17.75
C PRO A 15 7.79 8.98 17.58
N THR A 16 8.08 10.01 16.78
CA THR A 16 7.17 11.13 16.49
C THR A 16 6.40 11.01 15.18
N ALA A 17 6.52 9.87 14.52
CA ALA A 17 5.91 9.69 13.20
C ALA A 17 4.42 9.36 13.27
N THR A 18 3.64 9.93 12.36
CA THR A 18 2.24 9.58 12.18
C THR A 18 2.11 8.31 11.35
N ILE A 19 1.52 7.26 11.92
CA ILE A 19 1.31 6.01 11.21
C ILE A 19 0.02 6.08 10.39
N ILE A 20 0.13 5.93 9.09
CA ILE A 20 -1.01 5.83 8.18
C ILE A 20 -1.23 4.35 7.85
N LYS A 21 -2.40 3.82 8.25
CA LYS A 21 -2.82 2.46 7.93
C LYS A 21 -3.83 2.50 6.80
N GLU A 22 -3.51 1.85 5.70
CA GLU A 22 -4.44 1.64 4.60
C GLU A 22 -4.84 0.16 4.55
N PHE A 23 -6.13 -0.12 4.78
CA PHE A 23 -6.71 -1.46 4.70
C PHE A 23 -7.32 -1.68 3.32
N TYR A 24 -6.51 -1.69 2.28
CA TYR A 24 -7.00 -1.80 0.93
C TYR A 24 -6.53 -3.07 0.23
N THR A 25 -7.48 -3.79 -0.37
CA THR A 25 -7.20 -4.93 -1.24
C THR A 25 -6.90 -4.42 -2.65
N GLY A 26 -5.67 -4.41 -2.97
CA GLY A 26 -4.87 -3.98 -4.10
C GLY A 26 -5.38 -3.89 -5.54
N THR A 27 -6.65 -3.85 -5.82
CA THR A 27 -7.17 -3.79 -7.20
C THR A 27 -8.03 -2.56 -7.50
N LYS A 28 -8.25 -1.68 -6.53
CA LYS A 28 -9.04 -0.46 -6.76
C LYS A 28 -8.15 0.77 -6.62
N GLN A 29 -8.27 1.68 -7.57
CA GLN A 29 -7.55 2.96 -7.66
C GLN A 29 -7.91 3.97 -6.55
N ASP A 30 -9.03 3.76 -5.84
CA ASP A 30 -9.44 4.64 -4.75
C ASP A 30 -8.70 4.30 -3.45
N ARG A 31 -7.68 5.08 -3.14
CA ARG A 31 -6.88 5.01 -1.91
C ARG A 31 -7.14 6.25 -1.05
N PRO A 32 -8.23 6.28 -0.26
CA PRO A 32 -8.65 7.50 0.45
C PRO A 32 -7.59 8.01 1.43
N SER A 33 -6.88 7.12 2.14
CA SER A 33 -5.79 7.52 3.04
C SER A 33 -4.59 8.05 2.27
N TRP A 34 -4.27 7.46 1.12
CA TRP A 34 -3.22 7.93 0.22
C TRP A 34 -3.55 9.31 -0.35
N ASN A 35 -4.75 9.48 -0.88
CA ASN A 35 -5.19 10.76 -1.45
C ASN A 35 -5.18 11.87 -0.40
N LYS A 36 -5.61 11.55 0.84
CA LYS A 36 -5.53 12.47 1.97
C LYS A 36 -4.08 12.82 2.32
N LEU A 37 -3.17 11.84 2.32
CA LEU A 37 -1.75 12.06 2.54
C LEU A 37 -1.18 13.03 1.50
N ILE A 38 -1.39 12.75 0.21
CA ILE A 38 -0.90 13.59 -0.89
C ILE A 38 -1.42 15.04 -0.78
N SER A 39 -2.67 15.22 -0.34
CA SER A 39 -3.26 16.57 -0.17
C SER A 39 -2.69 17.37 1.01
N GLN A 40 -2.04 16.72 1.97
CA GLN A 40 -1.54 17.34 3.20
C GLN A 40 -0.01 17.46 3.24
N ILE A 41 0.68 16.70 2.40
CA ILE A 41 2.13 16.63 2.39
C ILE A 41 2.76 17.94 1.92
N LYS A 42 3.88 18.29 2.54
CA LYS A 42 4.62 19.52 2.24
C LYS A 42 6.04 19.17 1.80
N LYS A 43 6.68 20.14 1.17
CA LYS A 43 8.11 20.08 0.86
C LYS A 43 8.91 19.78 2.13
N GLU A 44 9.93 18.94 2.01
CA GLU A 44 10.81 18.46 3.11
C GLU A 44 10.16 17.46 4.07
N ASP A 45 8.87 17.15 3.91
CA ASP A 45 8.29 16.02 4.63
C ASP A 45 8.95 14.70 4.21
N THR A 46 9.00 13.75 5.15
CA THR A 46 9.55 12.42 4.88
C THR A 46 8.45 11.37 4.98
N ILE A 47 8.29 10.57 3.93
CA ILE A 47 7.43 9.39 3.94
C ILE A 47 8.32 8.15 4.01
N VAL A 48 8.02 7.27 4.97
CA VAL A 48 8.73 6.00 5.14
C VAL A 48 7.80 4.85 4.72
N PHE A 49 8.25 4.06 3.78
CA PHE A 49 7.59 2.82 3.35
C PHE A 49 8.38 1.61 3.86
N ASP A 50 7.66 0.56 4.23
CA ASP A 50 8.25 -0.75 4.50
C ASP A 50 8.90 -1.32 3.23
N SER A 51 8.15 -1.29 2.12
CA SER A 51 8.62 -1.70 0.80
C SER A 51 7.93 -0.91 -0.31
N VAL A 52 8.48 -0.99 -1.52
CA VAL A 52 7.93 -0.41 -2.76
C VAL A 52 6.47 -0.82 -2.98
N SER A 53 6.11 -2.07 -2.68
CA SER A 53 4.75 -2.60 -2.80
C SER A 53 3.72 -1.90 -1.91
N ARG A 54 4.17 -1.13 -0.90
CA ARG A 54 3.27 -0.32 -0.05
C ARG A 54 2.92 1.01 -0.70
N MET A 55 3.82 1.53 -1.51
CA MET A 55 3.56 2.74 -2.28
C MET A 55 2.62 2.44 -3.44
N SER A 56 2.95 1.50 -4.30
CA SER A 56 2.11 1.03 -5.41
C SER A 56 2.34 -0.45 -5.71
N ARG A 57 1.32 -1.10 -6.28
CA ARG A 57 1.41 -2.46 -6.82
C ARG A 57 1.49 -2.48 -8.34
N ASN A 58 1.32 -1.35 -8.97
CA ASN A 58 1.53 -1.15 -10.40
C ASN A 58 2.82 -0.36 -10.59
N ALA A 59 3.71 -0.85 -11.43
CA ALA A 59 5.04 -0.26 -11.63
C ALA A 59 4.96 1.14 -12.22
N GLU A 60 4.12 1.35 -13.23
CA GLU A 60 3.98 2.65 -13.90
C GLU A 60 3.39 3.71 -12.98
N GLU A 61 2.32 3.36 -12.25
CA GLU A 61 1.71 4.27 -11.28
C GLU A 61 2.67 4.61 -10.16
N GLY A 62 3.38 3.59 -9.64
CA GLY A 62 4.35 3.76 -8.56
C GLY A 62 5.51 4.67 -8.95
N PHE A 63 6.07 4.48 -10.14
CA PHE A 63 7.13 5.34 -10.65
C PHE A 63 6.65 6.77 -10.87
N LYS A 64 5.43 6.95 -11.39
CA LYS A 64 4.82 8.27 -11.57
C LYS A 64 4.60 8.99 -10.24
N ASP A 65 4.07 8.28 -9.24
CA ASP A 65 3.86 8.83 -7.89
C ASP A 65 5.20 9.17 -7.23
N TYR A 66 6.22 8.31 -7.38
CA TYR A 66 7.57 8.58 -6.89
C TYR A 66 8.12 9.90 -7.48
N LYS A 67 8.04 10.03 -8.80
CA LYS A 67 8.54 11.23 -9.51
C LYS A 67 7.80 12.49 -9.07
N MET A 68 6.48 12.43 -8.98
CA MET A 68 5.65 13.54 -8.51
C MET A 68 6.05 13.97 -7.08
N LEU A 69 6.22 13.03 -6.15
CA LEU A 69 6.60 13.34 -4.77
C LEU A 69 8.02 13.88 -4.68
N TYR A 70 8.94 13.32 -5.45
CA TYR A 70 10.31 13.84 -5.56
C TYR A 70 10.34 15.27 -6.07
N GLU A 71 9.58 15.59 -7.12
CA GLU A 71 9.47 16.95 -7.68
C GLU A 71 8.84 17.95 -6.69
N LEU A 72 7.94 17.49 -5.82
CA LEU A 72 7.40 18.26 -4.70
C LEU A 72 8.42 18.49 -3.57
N GLY A 73 9.59 17.86 -3.63
CA GLY A 73 10.63 17.94 -2.62
C GLY A 73 10.33 17.14 -1.35
N VAL A 74 9.58 16.04 -1.50
CA VAL A 74 9.28 15.08 -0.41
C VAL A 74 10.37 14.02 -0.36
N ASN A 75 10.83 13.70 0.86
CA ASN A 75 11.80 12.63 1.07
C ASN A 75 11.10 11.27 1.15
N LEU A 76 11.48 10.34 0.28
CA LEU A 76 10.97 8.97 0.27
C LEU A 76 12.03 8.02 0.80
N VAL A 77 11.66 7.20 1.78
CA VAL A 77 12.52 6.20 2.40
C VAL A 77 11.85 4.83 2.29
N PHE A 78 12.54 3.87 1.68
CA PHE A 78 12.10 2.48 1.54
C PHE A 78 13.03 1.60 2.37
N LEU A 79 12.48 0.91 3.38
CA LEU A 79 13.30 0.16 4.34
C LEU A 79 13.89 -1.11 3.72
N ASN A 80 13.12 -1.79 2.88
CA ASN A 80 13.57 -3.03 2.23
C ASN A 80 14.37 -2.75 0.95
N GLU A 81 14.15 -1.60 0.30
CA GLU A 81 14.82 -1.21 -0.96
C GLU A 81 15.53 0.16 -0.81
N PRO A 82 16.57 0.25 0.03
CA PRO A 82 17.20 1.55 0.35
C PRO A 82 17.88 2.23 -0.84
N LEU A 83 18.19 1.49 -1.89
CA LEU A 83 18.83 2.02 -3.11
C LEU A 83 17.96 3.02 -3.87
N ILE A 84 16.64 2.98 -3.67
CA ILE A 84 15.70 3.90 -4.31
C ILE A 84 15.21 5.03 -3.41
N ASN A 85 15.84 5.20 -2.24
CA ASN A 85 15.55 6.36 -1.40
C ASN A 85 15.89 7.65 -2.16
N THR A 86 15.10 8.70 -1.97
CA THR A 86 15.37 10.00 -2.62
C THR A 86 16.73 10.56 -2.25
N SER A 87 17.24 10.27 -1.06
CA SER A 87 18.60 10.68 -0.65
C SER A 87 19.70 10.04 -1.49
N VAL A 88 19.51 8.80 -1.98
CA VAL A 88 20.46 8.15 -2.90
C VAL A 88 20.39 8.78 -4.28
N PHE A 89 19.18 9.08 -4.77
CA PHE A 89 18.98 9.76 -6.02
C PHE A 89 19.59 11.19 -6.00
N ASP A 90 19.36 11.91 -4.90
CA ASP A 90 19.96 13.24 -4.69
C ASP A 90 21.49 13.18 -4.61
N SER A 91 22.07 12.17 -3.95
CA SER A 91 23.52 12.00 -3.90
C SER A 91 24.08 11.72 -5.29
N THR A 92 23.40 10.92 -6.11
CA THR A 92 23.77 10.71 -7.53
C THR A 92 23.73 12.04 -8.30
N ARG A 93 22.68 12.82 -8.12
CA ARG A 93 22.53 14.13 -8.74
C ARG A 93 23.61 15.12 -8.30
N ASN A 94 23.94 15.13 -7.00
CA ASN A 94 24.95 16.02 -6.44
C ASN A 94 26.38 15.61 -6.82
N ASN A 95 26.59 14.31 -7.10
CA ASN A 95 27.87 13.77 -7.55
C ASN A 95 28.05 13.83 -9.08
N LEU A 96 27.14 14.51 -9.80
CA LEU A 96 27.33 14.79 -11.22
C LEU A 96 28.64 15.54 -11.45
N LEU A 97 29.34 15.17 -12.50
CA LEU A 97 30.61 15.77 -12.84
C LEU A 97 30.41 17.27 -13.14
N ASN A 98 30.96 18.11 -12.28
CA ASN A 98 31.01 19.55 -12.47
C ASN A 98 32.48 20.00 -12.62
N VAL A 99 33.09 19.58 -13.71
CA VAL A 99 34.51 19.90 -14.03
C VAL A 99 34.53 21.02 -15.02
N ASN A 100 35.12 22.13 -14.62
CA ASN A 100 35.41 23.23 -15.56
C ASN A 100 36.82 23.00 -16.12
N ILE A 101 36.88 22.62 -17.38
CA ILE A 101 38.15 22.39 -18.09
C ILE A 101 38.42 23.60 -19.00
N GLU A 102 39.49 24.29 -18.72
CA GLU A 102 39.96 25.44 -19.51
C GLU A 102 41.36 25.13 -20.05
N THR A 103 41.42 24.59 -21.27
CA THR A 103 42.69 24.25 -21.94
C THR A 103 43.27 25.41 -22.75
N GLY A 104 42.50 26.49 -22.91
CA GLY A 104 42.82 27.60 -23.80
C GLY A 104 42.49 27.33 -25.27
N ASN A 105 41.93 26.15 -25.58
CA ASN A 105 41.44 25.82 -26.92
C ASN A 105 39.92 25.54 -26.85
N THR A 106 39.14 26.43 -27.43
CA THR A 106 37.67 26.37 -27.38
C THR A 106 37.10 25.06 -27.92
N ALA A 107 37.67 24.50 -28.96
CA ALA A 107 37.21 23.23 -29.54
C ALA A 107 37.42 22.05 -28.57
N VAL A 108 38.51 22.05 -27.82
CA VAL A 108 38.82 21.02 -26.79
C VAL A 108 37.91 21.21 -25.58
N ASP A 109 37.71 22.47 -25.17
CA ASP A 109 36.84 22.77 -24.02
C ASP A 109 35.39 22.42 -24.30
N ASP A 110 34.87 22.68 -25.50
CA ASP A 110 33.52 22.29 -25.92
C ASP A 110 33.37 20.78 -26.03
N PHE A 111 34.37 20.05 -26.49
CA PHE A 111 34.40 18.59 -26.52
C PHE A 111 34.28 18.01 -25.08
N PHE A 112 35.06 18.49 -24.14
CA PHE A 112 34.98 18.03 -22.75
C PHE A 112 33.66 18.37 -22.11
N LYS A 113 33.12 19.59 -22.29
CA LYS A 113 31.78 19.96 -21.80
C LYS A 113 30.70 19.05 -22.34
N GLY A 114 30.71 18.77 -23.64
CA GLY A 114 29.75 17.86 -24.26
C GLY A 114 29.80 16.43 -23.68
N ASN A 115 31.01 15.91 -23.50
CA ASN A 115 31.19 14.56 -22.90
C ASN A 115 30.73 14.53 -21.43
N ILE A 116 31.04 15.55 -20.63
CA ILE A 116 30.58 15.64 -19.22
C ILE A 116 29.06 15.70 -19.18
N GLN A 117 28.41 16.49 -20.02
CA GLN A 117 26.95 16.55 -20.09
C GLN A 117 26.33 15.21 -20.47
N LEU A 118 26.94 14.49 -21.42
CA LEU A 118 26.48 13.16 -21.84
C LEU A 118 26.61 12.14 -20.71
N ILE A 119 27.75 12.13 -20.00
CA ILE A 119 27.96 11.25 -18.84
C ILE A 119 26.94 11.56 -17.73
N ASN A 120 26.72 12.84 -17.43
CA ASN A 120 25.76 13.26 -16.43
C ASN A 120 24.32 12.84 -16.78
N SER A 121 23.91 13.00 -18.04
CA SER A 121 22.61 12.56 -18.51
C SER A 121 22.44 11.04 -18.44
N PHE A 122 23.49 10.29 -18.77
CA PHE A 122 23.52 8.83 -18.63
C PHE A 122 23.39 8.40 -17.16
N MET A 123 24.13 9.02 -16.24
CA MET A 123 24.04 8.73 -14.80
C MET A 123 22.63 8.95 -14.25
N MET A 124 21.98 10.04 -14.64
CA MET A 124 20.61 10.33 -14.24
C MET A 124 19.60 9.33 -14.81
N ALA A 125 19.74 9.00 -16.11
CA ALA A 125 18.89 7.99 -16.75
C ALA A 125 19.04 6.61 -16.08
N LEU A 126 20.26 6.21 -15.72
CA LEU A 126 20.51 4.97 -15.01
C LEU A 126 19.86 4.95 -13.62
N ALA A 127 19.93 6.06 -12.88
CA ALA A 127 19.27 6.17 -11.58
C ALA A 127 17.74 6.07 -11.69
N GLU A 128 17.13 6.73 -12.69
CA GLU A 128 15.69 6.59 -12.96
C GLU A 128 15.32 5.15 -13.33
N GLU A 129 16.12 4.48 -14.14
CA GLU A 129 15.90 3.07 -14.53
C GLU A 129 15.98 2.12 -13.33
N GLN A 130 16.90 2.36 -12.38
CA GLN A 130 16.99 1.58 -11.15
C GLN A 130 15.72 1.72 -10.30
N ILE A 131 15.17 2.93 -10.17
CA ILE A 131 13.91 3.15 -9.44
C ILE A 131 12.77 2.41 -10.14
N LYS A 132 12.66 2.53 -11.46
CA LYS A 132 11.64 1.84 -12.25
C LYS A 132 11.75 0.32 -12.12
N ALA A 133 12.95 -0.22 -12.22
CA ALA A 133 13.20 -1.66 -12.06
C ALA A 133 12.77 -2.19 -10.68
N ALA A 134 12.93 -1.41 -9.60
CA ALA A 134 12.47 -1.80 -8.28
C ALA A 134 10.93 -1.91 -8.20
N PHE A 135 10.20 -1.01 -8.85
CA PHE A 135 8.74 -1.11 -8.95
C PHE A 135 8.29 -2.30 -9.80
N GLU A 136 8.94 -2.53 -10.95
CA GLU A 136 8.66 -3.69 -11.82
C GLU A 136 8.93 -5.02 -11.11
N GLN A 137 10.03 -5.11 -10.35
CA GLN A 137 10.34 -6.28 -9.54
C GLN A 137 9.28 -6.53 -8.47
N SER A 138 8.84 -5.49 -7.78
CA SER A 138 7.80 -5.58 -6.75
C SER A 138 6.45 -6.04 -7.35
N GLU A 139 6.05 -5.52 -8.51
CA GLU A 139 4.84 -5.96 -9.20
C GLU A 139 4.91 -7.43 -9.59
N LYS A 140 6.05 -7.87 -10.14
CA LYS A 140 6.30 -9.25 -10.52
C LYS A 140 6.20 -10.21 -9.33
N GLU A 141 6.75 -9.84 -8.18
CA GLU A 141 6.66 -10.65 -6.95
C GLU A 141 5.21 -10.88 -6.51
N VAL A 142 4.36 -9.86 -6.61
CA VAL A 142 2.93 -9.98 -6.29
C VAL A 142 2.23 -10.93 -7.26
N ILE A 143 2.52 -10.83 -8.56
CA ILE A 143 1.95 -11.70 -9.60
C ILE A 143 2.39 -13.16 -9.36
N ASP A 144 3.67 -13.37 -9.09
CA ASP A 144 4.23 -14.70 -8.82
C ASP A 144 3.64 -15.32 -7.57
N LEU A 145 3.46 -14.55 -6.50
CA LEU A 145 2.81 -15.00 -5.27
C LEU A 145 1.36 -15.43 -5.54
N HIS A 146 0.59 -14.64 -6.28
CA HIS A 146 -0.79 -14.98 -6.67
C HIS A 146 -0.85 -16.27 -7.50
N SER A 147 0.09 -16.43 -8.43
CA SER A 147 0.21 -17.62 -9.27
C SER A 147 0.48 -18.88 -8.42
N ARG A 148 1.48 -18.82 -7.51
CA ARG A 148 1.82 -19.93 -6.60
C ARG A 148 0.65 -20.31 -5.69
N ILE A 149 -0.05 -19.31 -5.11
CA ILE A 149 -1.23 -19.55 -4.27
C ILE A 149 -2.34 -20.24 -5.09
N SER A 150 -2.60 -19.77 -6.31
CA SER A 150 -3.60 -20.36 -7.21
C SER A 150 -3.25 -21.80 -7.58
N GLN A 151 -1.98 -22.07 -7.90
CA GLN A 151 -1.50 -23.43 -8.20
C GLN A 151 -1.64 -24.34 -6.98
N GLY A 152 -1.19 -23.90 -5.80
CA GLY A 152 -1.31 -24.66 -4.55
C GLY A 152 -2.75 -25.01 -4.20
N MET A 153 -3.70 -24.06 -4.41
CA MET A 153 -5.12 -24.34 -4.22
C MET A 153 -5.67 -25.37 -5.22
N ARG A 154 -5.23 -25.33 -6.49
CA ARG A 154 -5.63 -26.32 -7.50
C ARG A 154 -5.13 -27.72 -7.15
N GLU A 155 -3.87 -27.83 -6.71
CA GLU A 155 -3.28 -29.11 -6.28
C GLU A 155 -3.95 -29.66 -5.03
N ALA A 156 -4.17 -28.81 -4.02
CA ALA A 156 -4.90 -29.21 -2.83
C ALA A 156 -6.30 -29.74 -3.17
N LYS A 157 -7.01 -29.10 -4.11
CA LYS A 157 -8.31 -29.57 -4.59
C LYS A 157 -8.23 -30.90 -5.32
N LYS A 158 -7.17 -31.14 -6.15
CA LYS A 158 -6.96 -32.42 -6.83
C LYS A 158 -6.69 -33.54 -5.82
N ASN A 159 -5.96 -33.26 -4.75
CA ASN A 159 -5.65 -34.17 -3.67
C ASN A 159 -6.82 -34.39 -2.68
N GLY A 160 -8.04 -33.92 -3.00
CA GLY A 160 -9.22 -34.09 -2.18
C GLY A 160 -9.29 -33.15 -0.96
N THR A 161 -8.34 -32.26 -0.79
CA THR A 161 -8.36 -31.28 0.30
C THR A 161 -9.51 -30.29 0.08
N ARG A 162 -10.37 -30.19 1.06
CA ARG A 162 -11.51 -29.27 0.99
C ARG A 162 -11.05 -27.83 1.14
N ILE A 163 -11.30 -27.01 0.12
CA ILE A 163 -11.00 -25.59 0.14
C ILE A 163 -12.31 -24.82 0.38
N GLY A 164 -12.32 -24.00 1.45
CA GLY A 164 -13.48 -23.21 1.84
C GLY A 164 -14.47 -23.92 2.78
N LEU A 165 -15.54 -23.21 3.10
CA LEU A 165 -16.58 -23.72 4.01
C LEU A 165 -17.42 -24.84 3.38
N PRO A 166 -17.84 -25.82 4.17
CA PRO A 166 -18.80 -26.85 3.74
C PRO A 166 -20.07 -26.22 3.16
N LYS A 167 -20.59 -26.82 2.10
CA LYS A 167 -21.89 -26.41 1.53
C LYS A 167 -22.96 -26.54 2.63
N GLY A 168 -23.70 -25.45 2.91
CA GLY A 168 -24.68 -25.42 4.00
C GLY A 168 -24.18 -24.96 5.36
N SER A 169 -22.86 -24.87 5.58
CA SER A 169 -22.31 -24.27 6.82
C SER A 169 -22.32 -22.74 6.74
N SER A 170 -22.51 -22.10 7.88
CA SER A 170 -22.40 -20.64 7.99
C SER A 170 -21.36 -20.29 9.05
N LEU A 171 -20.51 -19.32 8.74
CA LEU A 171 -19.56 -18.76 9.71
C LEU A 171 -20.34 -18.08 10.85
N THR A 172 -19.99 -18.45 12.08
CA THR A 172 -20.44 -17.75 13.27
C THR A 172 -19.40 -16.67 13.60
N THR A 173 -19.69 -15.44 13.27
CA THR A 173 -18.82 -14.29 13.59
C THR A 173 -19.15 -13.76 14.98
N LYS A 174 -18.18 -13.11 15.67
CA LYS A 174 -18.41 -12.45 16.97
C LYS A 174 -19.61 -11.53 16.89
N LYS A 175 -19.70 -10.68 15.86
CA LYS A 175 -20.82 -9.77 15.61
C LYS A 175 -22.16 -10.50 15.46
N SER A 176 -22.19 -11.71 14.87
CA SER A 176 -23.44 -12.48 14.73
C SER A 176 -23.91 -13.05 16.07
N VAL A 177 -22.99 -13.39 16.96
CA VAL A 177 -23.31 -13.85 18.32
C VAL A 177 -23.88 -12.70 19.14
N GLU A 178 -23.22 -11.56 19.13
CA GLU A 178 -23.65 -10.33 19.81
C GLU A 178 -25.03 -9.88 19.32
N CYS A 179 -25.22 -9.79 17.98
CA CYS A 179 -26.51 -9.43 17.41
C CYS A 179 -27.64 -10.39 17.82
N LYS A 180 -27.38 -11.71 17.84
CA LYS A 180 -28.38 -12.68 18.27
C LYS A 180 -28.76 -12.51 19.74
N ALA A 181 -27.80 -12.27 20.63
CA ALA A 181 -28.04 -11.99 22.03
C ALA A 181 -28.87 -10.72 22.22
N ILE A 182 -28.57 -9.65 21.49
CA ILE A 182 -29.36 -8.41 21.52
C ILE A 182 -30.79 -8.64 21.02
N ILE A 183 -30.97 -9.41 19.93
CA ILE A 183 -32.28 -9.73 19.38
C ILE A 183 -33.12 -10.52 20.41
N GLN A 184 -32.56 -11.55 21.02
CA GLN A 184 -33.24 -12.34 22.04
C GLN A 184 -33.67 -11.51 23.26
N LYS A 185 -32.82 -10.57 23.67
CA LYS A 185 -33.07 -9.77 24.87
C LYS A 185 -34.08 -8.63 24.65
N HIS A 186 -34.10 -8.00 23.47
CA HIS A 186 -34.80 -6.74 23.28
C HIS A 186 -35.97 -6.78 22.28
N SER A 187 -36.01 -7.78 21.37
CA SER A 187 -37.09 -7.84 20.37
C SER A 187 -38.41 -8.33 20.98
N LYS A 188 -39.51 -7.68 20.64
CA LYS A 188 -40.87 -8.06 21.02
C LYS A 188 -41.21 -9.50 20.70
N ASP A 189 -40.71 -10.06 19.62
CA ASP A 189 -40.93 -11.47 19.23
C ASP A 189 -40.35 -12.47 20.24
N PHE A 190 -39.46 -12.05 21.12
CA PHE A 190 -38.82 -12.88 22.15
C PHE A 190 -39.09 -12.37 23.57
N GLY A 191 -40.15 -11.56 23.76
CA GLY A 191 -40.54 -11.03 25.06
C GLY A 191 -39.85 -9.71 25.47
N GLY A 192 -39.09 -9.09 24.57
CA GLY A 192 -38.54 -7.75 24.80
C GLY A 192 -39.53 -6.64 24.53
N SER A 193 -39.07 -5.38 24.68
CA SER A 193 -39.92 -4.17 24.57
C SER A 193 -39.76 -3.40 23.27
N LEU A 194 -38.75 -3.74 22.43
CA LEU A 194 -38.37 -2.96 21.25
C LEU A 194 -38.93 -3.54 19.95
N GLU A 195 -39.30 -2.62 19.04
CA GLU A 195 -39.68 -2.97 17.66
C GLU A 195 -38.44 -3.30 16.80
N ASP A 196 -38.65 -4.05 15.71
CA ASP A 196 -37.57 -4.48 14.80
C ASP A 196 -36.66 -3.34 14.32
N PRO A 197 -37.15 -2.13 13.91
CA PRO A 197 -36.31 -1.03 13.51
C PRO A 197 -35.32 -0.55 14.58
N ASP A 198 -35.76 -0.55 15.84
CA ASP A 198 -34.95 -0.08 16.96
C ASP A 198 -33.89 -1.11 17.35
N VAL A 199 -34.27 -2.40 17.30
CA VAL A 199 -33.32 -3.50 17.52
C VAL A 199 -32.27 -3.55 16.40
N ILE A 200 -32.63 -3.26 15.15
CA ILE A 200 -31.67 -3.18 14.02
C ILE A 200 -30.63 -2.08 14.29
N LYS A 201 -31.08 -0.90 14.74
CA LYS A 201 -30.17 0.21 15.13
C LYS A 201 -29.25 -0.21 16.27
N LEU A 202 -29.78 -0.85 17.29
CA LEU A 202 -29.03 -1.32 18.45
C LEU A 202 -27.97 -2.39 18.08
N CYS A 203 -28.30 -3.30 17.17
CA CYS A 203 -27.38 -4.31 16.65
C CYS A 203 -26.30 -3.75 15.71
N GLY A 204 -26.50 -2.59 15.11
CA GLY A 204 -25.65 -2.00 14.09
C GLY A 204 -25.42 -2.95 12.89
N CYS A 205 -26.43 -3.70 12.50
CA CYS A 205 -26.39 -4.63 11.37
C CYS A 205 -27.39 -4.26 10.27
N SER A 206 -27.18 -4.76 9.05
CA SER A 206 -28.15 -4.54 7.98
C SER A 206 -29.47 -5.22 8.24
N ARG A 207 -30.57 -4.70 7.73
CA ARG A 207 -31.91 -5.25 7.82
C ARG A 207 -31.96 -6.74 7.37
N ASN A 208 -31.29 -7.08 6.29
CA ASN A 208 -31.21 -8.45 5.77
C ASN A 208 -30.50 -9.41 6.77
N SER A 209 -29.41 -8.95 7.39
CA SER A 209 -28.67 -9.71 8.40
C SER A 209 -29.52 -9.91 9.66
N TYR A 210 -30.23 -8.87 10.09
CA TYR A 210 -31.15 -8.94 11.24
C TYR A 210 -32.21 -10.04 11.07
N TYR A 211 -32.96 -10.02 9.98
CA TYR A 211 -33.99 -11.03 9.73
C TYR A 211 -33.43 -12.44 9.50
N LYS A 212 -32.20 -12.54 8.96
CA LYS A 212 -31.48 -13.81 8.88
C LYS A 212 -31.14 -14.36 10.27
N TYR A 213 -30.69 -13.52 11.20
CA TYR A 213 -30.41 -13.92 12.58
C TYR A 213 -31.67 -14.24 13.34
N LYS A 214 -32.71 -13.42 13.21
CA LYS A 214 -34.02 -13.61 13.84
C LYS A 214 -34.64 -14.94 13.46
N ARG A 215 -34.58 -15.34 12.18
CA ARG A 215 -35.01 -16.66 11.71
C ARG A 215 -34.22 -17.82 12.35
N LYS A 216 -32.88 -17.66 12.44
CA LYS A 216 -32.00 -18.70 13.05
C LYS A 216 -32.17 -18.85 14.57
N ILE A 217 -32.78 -17.91 15.24
CA ILE A 217 -33.10 -18.00 16.67
C ILE A 217 -34.43 -18.69 16.86
N LYS A 218 -35.40 -18.54 15.95
CA LYS A 218 -36.73 -19.18 16.01
C LYS A 218 -36.70 -20.67 15.61
N THR A 219 -35.62 -21.12 14.92
CA THR A 219 -35.40 -22.53 14.55
C THR A 219 -34.64 -23.24 15.63
#